data_3fe9aeeaa231c9cfd2705199de2b4a4b
#
_entry.id   3fe9aeeaa231c9cfd2705199de2b4a4b
#
_cell.length_a   1.000
_cell.length_b   1.000
_cell.length_c   1.000
_cell.angle_alpha   90.00
_cell.angle_beta   90.00
_cell.angle_gamma   90.00
#
_symmetry.space_group_name_H-M   'P 1'
#
loop_
_entity.id
_entity.type
_entity.pdbx_description
1 polymer ?
#
loop_
_entity_poly.entity_id
_entity_poly.type
_entity_poly.pdbx_seq_one_letter_code
_entity_poly.pdbx_strand_id
1 'polypeptide(L)'
;MKSKKSTAEIGRPVRSKSSSAAFTLIELLVVIAIIAILAAMLLPSLAAAKRKSQGIVCESNLKQMATAGFMYQGDFGPMNYDPNTLWISALITYQGNVANIRYCPVAGTNNVPAANFVTQQWVGTAAYAWGFNYQNNAASYTLNGWLYLANANSIGWVNTQTSVGASGLFKKLDNVKHASQTPMFCDGVWPDAWPNSGTALAKGDNLGGTVNLYTGEANTAVGQMMGRVLIARHGFKSPAAAPQSVPFSGVLPGGVNVSLCDGHVEFCKLNNLWSYYWHALSAPQAMP
;
A
#
# COMPACT_ATOMS: atom_id res chain seq x y z
N MET A 1 -10.19 -61.01 -84.93
CA MET A 1 -9.38 -60.56 -83.79
C MET A 1 -10.31 -60.07 -82.69
N LYS A 2 -10.45 -60.78 -81.61
CA LYS A 2 -11.32 -60.42 -80.48
C LYS A 2 -10.44 -59.92 -79.34
N SER A 3 -10.54 -58.63 -78.99
CA SER A 3 -9.85 -58.03 -77.88
C SER A 3 -10.58 -58.33 -76.52
N LYS A 4 -9.91 -58.97 -75.56
CA LYS A 4 -10.40 -59.17 -74.23
C LYS A 4 -10.11 -57.94 -73.37
N LYS A 5 -11.16 -57.25 -72.86
CA LYS A 5 -11.06 -56.23 -71.87
C LYS A 5 -10.87 -56.92 -70.52
N SER A 6 -9.76 -56.65 -69.83
CA SER A 6 -9.53 -56.98 -68.44
C SER A 6 -10.15 -55.91 -67.55
N THR A 7 -11.09 -56.30 -66.69
CA THR A 7 -11.68 -55.46 -65.66
C THR A 7 -10.84 -55.60 -64.39
N ALA A 8 -10.17 -54.55 -63.98
CA ALA A 8 -9.46 -54.47 -62.71
C ALA A 8 -10.46 -54.21 -61.57
N GLU A 9 -10.53 -55.15 -60.62
CA GLU A 9 -11.28 -54.96 -59.37
C GLU A 9 -10.58 -53.94 -58.49
N ILE A 10 -11.32 -52.84 -58.22
CA ILE A 10 -10.87 -51.79 -57.28
C ILE A 10 -11.18 -52.30 -55.85
N GLY A 11 -10.12 -52.69 -55.10
CA GLY A 11 -10.21 -53.10 -53.71
C GLY A 11 -10.76 -51.95 -52.85
N ARG A 12 -11.86 -52.21 -52.14
CA ARG A 12 -12.45 -51.29 -51.15
C ARG A 12 -11.50 -51.09 -50.00
N PRO A 13 -11.27 -49.81 -49.55
CA PRO A 13 -10.42 -49.57 -48.39
C PRO A 13 -11.08 -50.14 -47.11
N VAL A 14 -10.37 -50.95 -46.39
CA VAL A 14 -10.76 -51.47 -45.09
C VAL A 14 -10.78 -50.29 -44.12
N ARG A 15 -11.97 -49.82 -43.72
CA ARG A 15 -12.16 -48.85 -42.65
C ARG A 15 -11.76 -49.52 -41.33
N SER A 16 -10.58 -49.18 -40.80
CA SER A 16 -10.23 -49.49 -39.43
C SER A 16 -11.26 -48.84 -38.50
N LYS A 17 -12.06 -49.63 -37.80
CA LYS A 17 -12.86 -49.15 -36.69
C LYS A 17 -11.94 -48.70 -35.56
N SER A 18 -11.63 -47.41 -35.46
CA SER A 18 -11.06 -46.87 -34.23
C SER A 18 -12.12 -47.11 -33.14
N SER A 19 -11.82 -47.97 -32.18
CA SER A 19 -12.62 -48.10 -30.97
C SER A 19 -12.44 -46.81 -30.16
N SER A 20 -13.36 -45.89 -30.28
CA SER A 20 -13.43 -44.76 -29.35
C SER A 20 -13.82 -45.34 -28.01
N ALA A 21 -12.88 -45.37 -27.06
CA ALA A 21 -13.20 -45.68 -25.67
C ALA A 21 -14.23 -44.66 -25.19
N ALA A 22 -15.44 -45.10 -24.92
CA ALA A 22 -16.51 -44.25 -24.39
C ALA A 22 -16.21 -43.99 -22.91
N PHE A 23 -16.06 -42.71 -22.57
CA PHE A 23 -15.78 -42.25 -21.21
C PHE A 23 -17.06 -42.42 -20.36
N THR A 24 -16.98 -43.09 -19.21
CA THR A 24 -18.11 -43.24 -18.33
C THR A 24 -18.35 -41.99 -17.48
N LEU A 25 -19.60 -41.73 -17.11
CA LEU A 25 -19.94 -40.58 -16.24
C LEU A 25 -19.25 -40.69 -14.89
N ILE A 26 -19.04 -41.91 -14.38
CA ILE A 26 -18.35 -42.15 -13.10
C ILE A 26 -16.86 -41.78 -13.19
N GLU A 27 -16.16 -42.14 -14.27
CA GLU A 27 -14.74 -41.75 -14.47
C GLU A 27 -14.57 -40.25 -14.49
N LEU A 28 -15.50 -39.52 -15.16
CA LEU A 28 -15.43 -38.06 -15.15
C LEU A 28 -15.69 -37.49 -13.76
N LEU A 29 -16.69 -38.03 -13.04
CA LEU A 29 -17.08 -37.55 -11.70
C LEU A 29 -15.96 -37.77 -10.68
N VAL A 30 -15.27 -38.90 -10.72
CA VAL A 30 -14.12 -39.20 -9.83
C VAL A 30 -12.97 -38.21 -10.08
N VAL A 31 -12.67 -37.93 -11.35
CA VAL A 31 -11.58 -36.98 -11.69
C VAL A 31 -11.86 -35.59 -11.17
N ILE A 32 -13.09 -35.05 -11.40
CA ILE A 32 -13.44 -33.73 -10.87
C ILE A 32 -13.46 -33.70 -9.35
N ALA A 33 -13.86 -34.78 -8.67
CA ALA A 33 -13.82 -34.85 -7.22
C ALA A 33 -12.40 -34.79 -6.68
N ILE A 34 -11.44 -35.51 -7.29
CA ILE A 34 -10.03 -35.47 -6.91
C ILE A 34 -9.46 -34.06 -7.13
N ILE A 35 -9.72 -33.44 -8.30
CA ILE A 35 -9.27 -32.08 -8.60
C ILE A 35 -9.84 -31.10 -7.57
N ALA A 36 -11.12 -31.22 -7.21
CA ALA A 36 -11.76 -30.35 -6.23
C ALA A 36 -11.10 -30.45 -4.84
N ILE A 37 -10.78 -31.67 -4.40
CA ILE A 37 -10.09 -31.89 -3.11
C ILE A 37 -8.69 -31.26 -3.14
N LEU A 38 -7.90 -31.52 -4.19
CA LEU A 38 -6.56 -30.96 -4.33
C LEU A 38 -6.59 -29.43 -4.40
N ALA A 39 -7.52 -28.85 -5.17
CA ALA A 39 -7.70 -27.42 -5.27
C ALA A 39 -8.09 -26.78 -3.93
N ALA A 40 -8.98 -27.41 -3.16
CA ALA A 40 -9.41 -26.92 -1.84
C ALA A 40 -8.25 -26.81 -0.85
N MET A 41 -7.22 -27.66 -0.95
CA MET A 41 -6.02 -27.62 -0.12
C MET A 41 -5.00 -26.58 -0.63
N LEU A 42 -4.91 -26.35 -1.95
CA LEU A 42 -3.94 -25.45 -2.55
C LEU A 42 -4.36 -23.98 -2.50
N LEU A 43 -5.64 -23.65 -2.64
CA LEU A 43 -6.11 -22.26 -2.70
C LEU A 43 -5.77 -21.44 -1.46
N PRO A 44 -5.90 -21.92 -0.20
CA PRO A 44 -5.52 -21.14 0.97
C PRO A 44 -4.03 -20.84 1.03
N SER A 45 -3.17 -21.81 0.68
CA SER A 45 -1.72 -21.65 0.69
C SER A 45 -1.25 -20.69 -0.40
N LEU A 46 -1.82 -20.77 -1.60
CA LEU A 46 -1.55 -19.85 -2.71
C LEU A 46 -1.96 -18.41 -2.36
N ALA A 47 -3.12 -18.23 -1.72
CA ALA A 47 -3.57 -16.91 -1.27
C ALA A 47 -2.61 -16.30 -0.22
N ALA A 48 -2.10 -17.11 0.70
CA ALA A 48 -1.10 -16.66 1.69
C ALA A 48 0.23 -16.29 1.03
N ALA A 49 0.73 -17.12 0.10
CA ALA A 49 1.95 -16.85 -0.66
C ALA A 49 1.85 -15.56 -1.50
N LYS A 50 0.71 -15.34 -2.16
CA LYS A 50 0.43 -14.13 -2.93
C LYS A 50 0.50 -12.88 -2.04
N ARG A 51 -0.13 -12.89 -0.87
CA ARG A 51 -0.08 -11.75 0.06
C ARG A 51 1.35 -11.45 0.52
N LYS A 52 2.13 -12.48 0.84
CA LYS A 52 3.54 -12.32 1.22
C LYS A 52 4.36 -11.71 0.09
N SER A 53 4.18 -12.19 -1.15
CA SER A 53 4.84 -11.63 -2.33
C SER A 53 4.46 -10.15 -2.55
N GLN A 54 3.20 -9.81 -2.42
CA GLN A 54 2.74 -8.41 -2.52
C GLN A 54 3.35 -7.52 -1.42
N GLY A 55 3.54 -8.05 -0.20
CA GLY A 55 4.24 -7.35 0.89
C GLY A 55 5.69 -7.02 0.52
N ILE A 56 6.42 -8.00 -0.02
CA ILE A 56 7.82 -7.80 -0.46
C ILE A 56 7.91 -6.76 -1.59
N VAL A 57 6.98 -6.76 -2.54
CA VAL A 57 6.94 -5.72 -3.58
C VAL A 57 6.66 -4.35 -2.97
N CYS A 58 5.78 -4.26 -1.98
CA CYS A 58 5.52 -3.01 -1.25
C CYS A 58 6.78 -2.50 -0.53
N GLU A 59 7.51 -3.37 0.16
CA GLU A 59 8.79 -3.04 0.81
C GLU A 59 9.82 -2.54 -0.22
N SER A 60 9.93 -3.21 -1.37
CA SER A 60 10.79 -2.78 -2.49
C SER A 60 10.41 -1.40 -3.03
N ASN A 61 9.11 -1.13 -3.18
CA ASN A 61 8.62 0.18 -3.61
C ASN A 61 8.98 1.27 -2.59
N LEU A 62 8.76 1.03 -1.30
CA LEU A 62 9.13 1.96 -0.24
C LEU A 62 10.64 2.23 -0.20
N LYS A 63 11.46 1.20 -0.46
CA LYS A 63 12.92 1.37 -0.57
C LYS A 63 13.28 2.31 -1.73
N GLN A 64 12.66 2.14 -2.88
CA GLN A 64 12.85 3.01 -4.04
C GLN A 64 12.37 4.44 -3.76
N MET A 65 11.24 4.59 -3.09
CA MET A 65 10.72 5.89 -2.65
C MET A 65 11.67 6.61 -1.70
N ALA A 66 12.19 5.90 -0.69
CA ALA A 66 13.18 6.45 0.23
C ALA A 66 14.46 6.87 -0.51
N THR A 67 14.95 6.03 -1.42
CA THR A 67 16.12 6.33 -2.25
C THR A 67 15.91 7.60 -3.08
N ALA A 68 14.74 7.74 -3.73
CA ALA A 68 14.38 8.95 -4.47
C ALA A 68 14.35 10.19 -3.56
N GLY A 69 13.84 10.05 -2.34
CA GLY A 69 13.84 11.10 -1.32
C GLY A 69 15.25 11.53 -0.91
N PHE A 70 16.18 10.59 -0.73
CA PHE A 70 17.59 10.90 -0.45
C PHE A 70 18.27 11.61 -1.61
N MET A 71 18.07 11.13 -2.84
CA MET A 71 18.64 11.78 -4.03
C MET A 71 18.12 13.20 -4.19
N TYR A 72 16.81 13.41 -4.06
CA TYR A 72 16.22 14.74 -4.10
C TYR A 72 16.84 15.67 -3.05
N GLN A 73 16.98 15.20 -1.81
CA GLN A 73 17.53 16.03 -0.74
C GLN A 73 19.03 16.31 -0.90
N GLY A 74 19.76 15.40 -1.54
CA GLY A 74 21.16 15.63 -1.91
C GLY A 74 21.31 16.76 -2.92
N ASP A 75 20.39 16.86 -3.89
CA ASP A 75 20.47 17.84 -4.97
C ASP A 75 19.83 19.20 -4.60
N PHE A 76 18.72 19.19 -3.89
CA PHE A 76 17.87 20.38 -3.64
C PHE A 76 17.69 20.73 -2.15
N GLY A 77 18.17 19.88 -1.25
CA GLY A 77 17.87 20.01 0.17
C GLY A 77 16.46 19.52 0.55
N PRO A 78 15.94 19.93 1.70
CA PRO A 78 14.65 19.44 2.19
C PRO A 78 13.50 19.78 1.25
N MET A 79 12.53 18.87 1.12
CA MET A 79 11.34 19.11 0.33
C MET A 79 10.51 20.24 0.94
N ASN A 80 10.20 21.26 0.14
CA ASN A 80 9.29 22.31 0.56
C ASN A 80 7.86 21.76 0.67
N TYR A 81 7.15 22.16 1.71
CA TYR A 81 5.71 21.89 1.80
C TYR A 81 4.96 22.77 0.79
N ASP A 82 4.40 22.15 -0.23
CA ASP A 82 3.49 22.77 -1.18
C ASP A 82 2.15 22.03 -1.13
N PRO A 83 1.07 22.68 -0.66
CA PRO A 83 -0.22 22.01 -0.51
C PRO A 83 -0.87 21.59 -1.82
N ASN A 84 -0.34 22.00 -2.99
CA ASN A 84 -0.87 21.61 -4.30
C ASN A 84 -0.18 20.37 -4.88
N THR A 85 1.09 20.20 -4.62
CA THR A 85 1.91 19.18 -5.28
C THR A 85 2.52 18.17 -4.30
N LEU A 86 2.72 18.59 -3.05
CA LEU A 86 3.31 17.79 -1.99
C LEU A 86 4.66 17.15 -2.42
N TRP A 87 5.00 15.99 -1.87
CA TRP A 87 6.22 15.27 -2.20
C TRP A 87 6.22 14.63 -3.60
N ILE A 88 5.05 14.46 -4.22
CA ILE A 88 4.92 13.68 -5.46
C ILE A 88 5.64 14.33 -6.62
N SER A 89 5.39 15.62 -6.86
CA SER A 89 6.04 16.36 -7.93
C SER A 89 7.55 16.50 -7.73
N ALA A 90 7.99 16.64 -6.49
CA ALA A 90 9.40 16.71 -6.14
C ALA A 90 10.13 15.40 -6.50
N LEU A 91 9.50 14.25 -6.27
CA LEU A 91 10.14 12.95 -6.44
C LEU A 91 9.91 12.29 -7.81
N ILE A 92 9.00 12.80 -8.65
CA ILE A 92 8.62 12.13 -9.90
C ILE A 92 9.82 11.87 -10.83
N THR A 93 10.74 12.80 -10.91
CA THR A 93 11.96 12.67 -11.74
C THR A 93 12.91 11.61 -11.17
N TYR A 94 13.05 11.56 -9.86
CA TYR A 94 13.90 10.59 -9.16
C TYR A 94 13.34 9.18 -9.11
N GLN A 95 12.06 9.03 -9.36
CA GLN A 95 11.39 7.74 -9.50
C GLN A 95 11.49 7.16 -10.92
N GLY A 96 12.27 7.79 -11.82
CA GLY A 96 12.39 7.35 -13.22
C GLY A 96 11.08 7.40 -13.99
N ASN A 97 10.15 8.27 -13.62
CA ASN A 97 8.77 8.35 -14.13
C ASN A 97 7.95 7.05 -13.95
N VAL A 98 8.38 6.12 -13.11
CA VAL A 98 7.68 4.87 -12.84
C VAL A 98 6.57 5.11 -11.82
N ALA A 99 5.39 5.50 -12.32
CA ALA A 99 4.22 5.76 -11.46
C ALA A 99 3.87 4.57 -10.55
N ASN A 100 4.18 3.35 -10.98
CA ASN A 100 3.81 2.13 -10.25
C ASN A 100 4.47 1.98 -8.88
N ILE A 101 5.68 2.54 -8.67
CA ILE A 101 6.34 2.46 -7.35
C ILE A 101 5.61 3.26 -6.26
N ARG A 102 4.69 4.15 -6.62
CA ARG A 102 3.87 4.92 -5.68
C ARG A 102 2.68 4.12 -5.12
N TYR A 103 2.45 2.93 -5.65
CA TYR A 103 1.30 2.12 -5.27
C TYR A 103 1.74 0.83 -4.58
N CYS A 104 1.20 0.60 -3.40
CA CYS A 104 1.29 -0.70 -2.76
C CYS A 104 0.47 -1.72 -3.57
N PRO A 105 1.00 -2.90 -3.90
CA PRO A 105 0.30 -3.88 -4.74
C PRO A 105 -1.01 -4.41 -4.17
N VAL A 106 -1.24 -4.21 -2.87
CA VAL A 106 -2.50 -4.60 -2.22
C VAL A 106 -3.51 -3.45 -2.15
N ALA A 107 -3.08 -2.22 -2.48
CA ALA A 107 -3.96 -1.06 -2.59
C ALA A 107 -4.40 -0.90 -4.05
N GLY A 108 -5.66 -1.21 -4.33
CA GLY A 108 -6.23 -1.06 -5.66
C GLY A 108 -6.26 0.40 -6.12
N THR A 109 -6.13 0.59 -7.43
CA THR A 109 -6.24 1.92 -8.07
C THR A 109 -7.62 2.18 -8.65
N ASN A 110 -8.57 1.26 -8.49
CA ASN A 110 -9.89 1.32 -9.14
C ASN A 110 -10.77 2.49 -8.67
N ASN A 111 -10.45 3.08 -7.52
CA ASN A 111 -11.12 4.28 -7.01
C ASN A 111 -10.43 5.58 -7.43
N VAL A 112 -9.32 5.47 -8.18
CA VAL A 112 -8.70 6.65 -8.79
C VAL A 112 -9.63 7.10 -9.91
N PRO A 113 -10.30 8.27 -9.80
CA PRO A 113 -11.25 8.71 -10.81
C PRO A 113 -10.60 8.79 -12.19
N ALA A 114 -11.39 8.51 -13.24
CA ALA A 114 -10.94 8.68 -14.61
C ALA A 114 -10.57 10.16 -14.92
N ALA A 115 -9.84 10.37 -15.98
CA ALA A 115 -9.10 11.58 -16.40
C ALA A 115 -9.73 12.97 -16.20
N ASN A 116 -10.97 13.11 -15.77
CA ASN A 116 -11.71 14.39 -15.80
C ASN A 116 -11.93 15.06 -14.44
N PHE A 117 -11.35 14.52 -13.35
CA PHE A 117 -11.48 15.12 -12.02
C PHE A 117 -10.25 16.00 -11.68
N VAL A 118 -10.31 17.25 -12.07
CA VAL A 118 -9.19 18.20 -11.97
C VAL A 118 -9.02 18.79 -10.58
N THR A 119 -10.00 18.62 -9.69
CA THR A 119 -10.02 19.35 -8.40
C THR A 119 -10.49 18.52 -7.20
N GLN A 120 -10.64 17.19 -7.33
CA GLN A 120 -11.14 16.38 -6.21
C GLN A 120 -10.02 15.67 -5.46
N GLN A 121 -10.06 15.81 -4.15
CA GLN A 121 -9.26 15.01 -3.22
C GLN A 121 -10.10 13.83 -2.75
N TRP A 122 -9.48 12.65 -2.67
CA TRP A 122 -10.12 11.50 -2.02
C TRP A 122 -9.14 10.81 -1.07
N VAL A 123 -9.68 10.47 0.07
CA VAL A 123 -8.96 9.70 1.08
C VAL A 123 -8.87 8.25 0.60
N GLY A 124 -7.68 7.66 0.70
CA GLY A 124 -7.49 6.23 0.48
C GLY A 124 -8.10 5.38 1.59
N THR A 125 -7.92 4.08 1.45
CA THR A 125 -8.28 3.10 2.48
C THR A 125 -7.19 2.05 2.60
N ALA A 126 -7.33 1.09 3.50
CA ALA A 126 -6.44 -0.06 3.54
C ALA A 126 -6.35 -0.76 2.17
N ALA A 127 -7.46 -0.81 1.42
CA ALA A 127 -7.58 -1.50 0.13
C ALA A 127 -7.41 -0.61 -1.10
N TYR A 128 -7.41 0.71 -0.96
CA TYR A 128 -7.39 1.63 -2.11
C TYR A 128 -6.40 2.78 -1.93
N ALA A 129 -5.84 3.22 -3.05
CA ALA A 129 -4.98 4.39 -3.11
C ALA A 129 -5.75 5.70 -2.84
N TRP A 130 -5.07 6.71 -2.33
CA TRP A 130 -5.57 8.07 -2.19
C TRP A 130 -5.23 8.91 -3.42
N GLY A 131 -5.88 10.06 -3.58
CA GLY A 131 -5.56 11.05 -4.60
C GLY A 131 -5.73 12.48 -4.13
N PHE A 132 -4.92 13.37 -4.67
CA PHE A 132 -4.83 14.74 -4.22
C PHE A 132 -4.69 15.71 -5.40
N ASN A 133 -5.67 16.60 -5.57
CA ASN A 133 -5.77 17.70 -6.53
C ASN A 133 -5.64 17.39 -8.02
N TYR A 134 -4.86 16.39 -8.45
CA TYR A 134 -4.63 16.03 -9.84
C TYR A 134 -4.46 14.52 -9.97
N GLN A 135 -4.84 13.96 -11.12
CA GLN A 135 -4.73 12.52 -11.40
C GLN A 135 -3.34 11.93 -11.17
N ASN A 136 -2.30 12.70 -11.48
CA ASN A 136 -0.92 12.26 -11.32
C ASN A 136 -0.46 12.26 -9.85
N ASN A 137 -1.25 12.85 -8.94
CA ASN A 137 -0.96 12.93 -7.52
C ASN A 137 -1.73 11.87 -6.72
N ALA A 138 -1.79 10.65 -7.22
CA ALA A 138 -2.35 9.53 -6.50
C ALA A 138 -1.24 8.56 -6.07
N ALA A 139 -1.38 8.00 -4.87
CA ALA A 139 -0.46 7.03 -4.31
C ALA A 139 -1.12 6.23 -3.18
N SER A 140 -0.39 5.29 -2.61
CA SER A 140 -0.82 4.57 -1.41
C SER A 140 0.18 4.69 -0.26
N TYR A 141 1.23 5.50 -0.45
CA TYR A 141 2.23 5.80 0.57
C TYR A 141 2.09 7.24 1.06
N THR A 142 2.43 7.44 2.31
CA THR A 142 2.32 8.68 3.07
C THR A 142 3.73 9.12 3.48
N LEU A 143 4.09 10.37 3.23
CA LEU A 143 5.33 10.94 3.74
C LEU A 143 5.14 11.37 5.21
N ASN A 144 6.17 11.19 6.02
CA ASN A 144 6.25 11.86 7.31
C ASN A 144 6.37 13.37 7.09
N GLY A 145 5.29 14.12 7.38
CA GLY A 145 5.21 15.55 7.14
C GLY A 145 6.25 16.39 7.89
N TRP A 146 6.75 15.89 9.01
CA TRP A 146 7.79 16.56 9.79
C TRP A 146 9.15 16.66 9.09
N LEU A 147 9.31 15.96 7.95
CA LEU A 147 10.48 16.05 7.08
C LEU A 147 10.37 17.15 6.02
N TYR A 148 9.24 17.82 5.89
CA TYR A 148 9.12 19.00 5.03
C TYR A 148 9.85 20.21 5.62
N LEU A 149 10.27 21.10 4.73
CA LEU A 149 10.63 22.46 5.08
C LEU A 149 9.39 23.34 4.99
N ALA A 150 8.91 23.87 6.12
CA ALA A 150 7.81 24.83 6.12
C ALA A 150 8.36 26.20 5.73
N ASN A 151 7.79 26.77 4.68
CA ASN A 151 8.02 28.16 4.27
C ASN A 151 7.06 29.12 4.99
N ALA A 152 7.18 30.41 4.74
CA ALA A 152 6.35 31.43 5.39
C ALA A 152 4.82 31.21 5.19
N ASN A 153 4.43 30.61 4.06
CA ASN A 153 3.02 30.37 3.74
C ASN A 153 2.46 29.11 4.43
N SER A 154 3.32 28.12 4.68
CA SER A 154 2.92 26.82 5.26
C SER A 154 3.16 26.73 6.77
N ILE A 155 4.04 27.56 7.33
CA ILE A 155 4.38 27.53 8.76
C ILE A 155 3.18 27.86 9.66
N GLY A 156 2.29 28.74 9.18
CA GLY A 156 1.04 29.07 9.86
C GLY A 156 0.14 27.85 9.99
N TRP A 157 0.00 27.07 8.92
CA TRP A 157 -0.76 25.83 8.91
C TRP A 157 -0.16 24.81 9.89
N VAL A 158 1.15 24.58 9.83
CA VAL A 158 1.84 23.63 10.74
C VAL A 158 1.61 24.01 12.20
N ASN A 159 1.71 25.30 12.53
CA ASN A 159 1.51 25.78 13.89
C ASN A 159 0.05 25.66 14.37
N THR A 160 -0.93 25.74 13.47
CA THR A 160 -2.35 25.67 13.82
C THR A 160 -2.90 24.24 13.80
N GLN A 161 -2.35 23.38 12.92
CA GLN A 161 -2.86 22.02 12.72
C GLN A 161 -2.12 20.98 13.56
N THR A 162 -0.98 21.31 14.11
CA THR A 162 -0.19 20.37 14.94
C THR A 162 0.01 20.95 16.34
N SER A 163 -0.07 20.13 17.37
CA SER A 163 0.18 20.57 18.76
C SER A 163 1.65 20.89 19.05
N VAL A 164 2.55 20.41 18.19
CA VAL A 164 4.01 20.60 18.32
C VAL A 164 4.49 21.83 17.57
N GLY A 165 3.74 22.27 16.57
CA GLY A 165 4.09 23.40 15.73
C GLY A 165 5.38 23.19 14.93
N ALA A 166 5.90 24.26 14.36
CA ALA A 166 7.11 24.23 13.54
C ALA A 166 8.40 23.78 14.27
N SER A 167 8.40 23.73 15.59
CA SER A 167 9.50 23.19 16.39
C SER A 167 9.71 21.71 16.22
N GLY A 168 8.66 20.97 15.81
CA GLY A 168 8.72 19.54 15.47
C GLY A 168 9.42 19.22 14.16
N LEU A 169 9.62 20.19 13.26
CA LEU A 169 10.25 19.97 11.97
C LEU A 169 11.72 19.57 12.10
N PHE A 170 12.13 18.56 11.37
CA PHE A 170 13.55 18.15 11.30
C PHE A 170 14.41 19.16 10.52
N LYS A 171 13.83 19.90 9.59
CA LYS A 171 14.46 20.91 8.72
C LYS A 171 15.48 20.36 7.72
N LYS A 172 16.21 19.30 8.05
CA LYS A 172 17.14 18.55 7.18
C LYS A 172 17.21 17.11 7.64
N LEU A 173 17.52 16.18 6.73
CA LEU A 173 17.76 14.77 7.12
C LEU A 173 18.94 14.62 8.07
N ASP A 174 19.99 15.44 7.91
CA ASP A 174 21.17 15.42 8.80
C ASP A 174 20.82 15.74 10.25
N ASN A 175 19.67 16.38 10.50
CA ASN A 175 19.18 16.67 11.84
C ASN A 175 18.41 15.50 12.47
N VAL A 176 18.17 14.42 11.73
CA VAL A 176 17.45 13.24 12.22
C VAL A 176 18.42 12.39 13.05
N LYS A 177 18.38 12.56 14.37
CA LYS A 177 19.29 11.88 15.30
C LYS A 177 19.09 10.38 15.37
N HIS A 178 17.87 9.91 15.13
CA HIS A 178 17.47 8.51 15.21
C HIS A 178 16.97 8.01 13.84
N ALA A 179 17.83 8.11 12.82
CA ALA A 179 17.44 7.83 11.44
C ALA A 179 16.86 6.40 11.24
N SER A 180 17.37 5.42 11.99
CA SER A 180 16.87 4.03 11.97
C SER A 180 15.56 3.81 12.73
N GLN A 181 14.99 4.85 13.32
CA GLN A 181 13.72 4.82 14.04
C GLN A 181 12.81 6.00 13.67
N THR A 182 13.17 6.75 12.63
CA THR A 182 12.38 7.89 12.13
C THR A 182 11.77 7.51 10.80
N PRO A 183 10.44 7.38 10.70
CA PRO A 183 9.76 7.08 9.45
C PRO A 183 10.01 8.15 8.39
N MET A 184 10.24 7.73 7.16
CA MET A 184 10.29 8.61 5.99
C MET A 184 9.01 8.47 5.17
N PHE A 185 8.72 7.26 4.69
CA PHE A 185 7.46 6.91 4.04
C PHE A 185 6.85 5.69 4.71
N CYS A 186 5.55 5.60 4.69
CA CYS A 186 4.82 4.42 5.14
C CYS A 186 3.56 4.21 4.31
N ASP A 187 2.95 3.04 4.39
CA ASP A 187 1.60 2.85 3.89
C ASP A 187 0.65 3.83 4.57
N GLY A 188 -0.23 4.46 3.78
CA GLY A 188 -1.18 5.40 4.34
C GLY A 188 -2.34 5.72 3.40
N VAL A 189 -3.25 6.55 3.89
CA VAL A 189 -4.50 6.93 3.21
C VAL A 189 -4.54 8.38 2.77
N TRP A 190 -3.43 9.10 2.95
CA TRP A 190 -3.28 10.52 2.63
C TRP A 190 -1.82 10.84 2.25
N PRO A 191 -1.54 11.91 1.49
CA PRO A 191 -0.17 12.21 1.05
C PRO A 191 0.87 12.33 2.16
N ASP A 192 0.50 12.93 3.26
CA ASP A 192 1.37 13.15 4.40
C ASP A 192 0.69 12.84 5.73
N ALA A 193 1.48 12.58 6.74
CA ALA A 193 1.03 12.42 8.12
C ALA A 193 1.94 13.23 9.05
N TRP A 194 1.35 13.79 10.09
CA TRP A 194 2.03 14.65 11.07
C TRP A 194 1.84 14.13 12.50
N PRO A 195 2.23 12.89 12.80
CA PRO A 195 2.00 12.31 14.12
C PRO A 195 2.63 13.14 15.24
N ASN A 196 1.85 13.42 16.26
CA ASN A 196 2.27 14.15 17.46
C ASN A 196 2.75 13.19 18.55
N SER A 197 3.53 12.17 18.20
CA SER A 197 4.00 11.20 19.18
C SER A 197 4.74 11.88 20.33
N GLY A 198 4.36 11.60 21.53
CA GLY A 198 5.07 12.04 22.73
C GLY A 198 4.36 13.04 23.63
N THR A 199 3.35 13.77 23.17
CA THR A 199 2.74 14.80 24.04
C THR A 199 1.23 14.84 24.08
N ALA A 200 0.51 14.29 23.13
CA ALA A 200 -0.87 14.68 22.99
C ALA A 200 -1.87 13.65 22.49
N LEU A 201 -1.52 12.37 22.35
CA LEU A 201 -2.58 11.35 22.27
C LEU A 201 -3.50 11.42 23.48
N ALA A 202 -2.97 11.94 24.59
CA ALA A 202 -3.74 12.16 25.82
C ALA A 202 -4.74 13.33 25.75
N LYS A 203 -4.65 14.27 24.80
CA LYS A 203 -5.48 15.48 24.79
C LYS A 203 -6.20 15.85 23.50
N GLY A 204 -5.84 15.28 22.36
CA GLY A 204 -6.44 15.70 21.10
C GLY A 204 -6.72 14.55 20.12
N ASP A 205 -5.94 13.51 20.16
CA ASP A 205 -6.16 12.28 19.38
C ASP A 205 -7.09 11.32 20.14
N ASN A 206 -8.19 11.84 20.66
CA ASN A 206 -9.20 11.05 21.33
C ASN A 206 -9.88 10.17 20.26
N LEU A 207 -9.20 9.08 19.90
CA LEU A 207 -9.72 8.04 19.04
C LEU A 207 -10.85 7.30 19.76
N GLY A 208 -11.84 8.05 20.20
CA GLY A 208 -13.15 7.72 20.75
C GLY A 208 -13.44 6.29 21.21
N GLY A 209 -12.46 5.58 21.79
CA GLY A 209 -12.58 4.20 22.23
C GLY A 209 -12.48 3.15 21.12
N THR A 210 -12.72 3.48 19.84
CA THR A 210 -12.59 2.56 18.69
C THR A 210 -11.94 3.26 17.50
N VAL A 211 -11.21 2.49 16.67
CA VAL A 211 -10.57 2.97 15.45
C VAL A 211 -11.05 2.21 14.24
N ASN A 212 -11.10 2.88 13.09
CA ASN A 212 -11.41 2.29 11.80
C ASN A 212 -10.12 1.98 11.05
N LEU A 213 -9.70 0.72 11.05
CA LEU A 213 -8.46 0.28 10.39
C LEU A 213 -8.61 0.11 8.88
N TYR A 214 -9.80 0.29 8.34
CA TYR A 214 -10.06 0.27 6.90
C TYR A 214 -9.87 1.66 6.27
N THR A 215 -10.51 2.68 6.84
CA THR A 215 -10.41 4.07 6.31
C THR A 215 -9.26 4.86 6.94
N GLY A 216 -8.67 4.37 8.02
CA GLY A 216 -7.91 5.21 8.92
C GLY A 216 -8.80 6.32 9.50
N GLU A 217 -8.24 7.20 10.31
CA GLU A 217 -8.96 8.33 10.91
C GLU A 217 -8.63 9.66 10.19
N ALA A 218 -8.43 9.59 8.86
CA ALA A 218 -7.92 10.72 8.07
C ALA A 218 -8.87 11.94 8.01
N ASN A 219 -10.18 11.71 8.22
CA ASN A 219 -11.21 12.75 8.06
C ASN A 219 -11.60 13.46 9.36
N THR A 220 -11.09 13.04 10.50
CA THR A 220 -11.34 13.76 11.75
C THR A 220 -10.28 14.84 11.95
N ALA A 221 -10.67 16.01 12.49
CA ALA A 221 -9.72 17.10 12.77
C ALA A 221 -8.57 16.66 13.72
N VAL A 222 -8.79 15.58 14.43
CA VAL A 222 -7.89 14.98 15.41
C VAL A 222 -7.12 13.79 14.81
N GLY A 223 -7.73 13.05 13.89
CA GLY A 223 -7.14 11.88 13.23
C GLY A 223 -6.16 12.19 12.10
N GLN A 224 -5.91 13.46 11.80
CA GLN A 224 -5.01 13.87 10.70
C GLN A 224 -3.56 13.41 10.88
N MET A 225 -3.18 13.03 12.07
CA MET A 225 -1.82 12.74 12.45
C MET A 225 -1.48 11.25 12.27
N MET A 226 -1.63 10.44 13.28
CA MET A 226 -1.38 8.99 13.23
C MET A 226 -2.47 8.25 12.44
N GLY A 227 -3.71 8.73 12.46
CA GLY A 227 -4.84 8.11 11.78
C GLY A 227 -4.65 7.90 10.28
N ARG A 228 -3.84 8.74 9.62
CA ARG A 228 -3.51 8.61 8.19
C ARG A 228 -2.67 7.37 7.85
N VAL A 229 -1.99 6.80 8.83
CA VAL A 229 -1.16 5.59 8.69
C VAL A 229 -1.69 4.41 9.51
N LEU A 230 -2.72 4.62 10.33
CA LEU A 230 -3.33 3.60 11.18
C LEU A 230 -4.32 2.74 10.39
N ILE A 231 -3.81 1.92 9.47
CA ILE A 231 -4.59 1.06 8.58
C ILE A 231 -4.04 -0.37 8.55
N ALA A 232 -4.93 -1.36 8.50
CA ALA A 232 -4.54 -2.76 8.41
C ALA A 232 -4.30 -3.17 6.94
N ARG A 233 -3.26 -2.60 6.28
CA ARG A 233 -2.95 -2.88 4.88
C ARG A 233 -2.25 -4.22 4.69
N HIS A 234 -1.31 -4.55 5.58
CA HIS A 234 -0.55 -5.80 5.59
C HIS A 234 -0.76 -6.59 6.88
N GLY A 235 -0.29 -7.84 6.92
CA GLY A 235 -0.39 -8.67 8.13
C GLY A 235 -1.80 -9.09 8.51
N PHE A 236 -2.81 -8.81 7.67
CA PHE A 236 -4.21 -9.21 7.85
C PHE A 236 -4.70 -10.07 6.67
N LYS A 237 -5.87 -10.72 6.81
CA LYS A 237 -6.41 -11.65 5.79
C LYS A 237 -6.59 -10.98 4.42
N SER A 238 -7.13 -9.75 4.41
CA SER A 238 -7.30 -8.91 3.23
C SER A 238 -7.43 -7.46 3.65
N PRO A 239 -6.84 -6.49 2.94
CA PRO A 239 -7.05 -5.06 3.23
C PRO A 239 -8.53 -4.66 3.13
N ALA A 240 -9.30 -5.26 2.21
CA ALA A 240 -10.73 -5.00 2.07
C ALA A 240 -11.57 -5.50 3.26
N ALA A 241 -11.03 -6.44 4.03
CA ALA A 241 -11.66 -6.96 5.25
C ALA A 241 -11.09 -6.34 6.53
N ALA A 242 -10.32 -5.25 6.42
CA ALA A 242 -9.78 -4.54 7.57
C ALA A 242 -10.92 -4.09 8.49
N PRO A 243 -10.79 -4.30 9.80
CA PRO A 243 -11.86 -3.97 10.75
C PRO A 243 -12.18 -2.47 10.76
N GLN A 244 -13.47 -2.13 10.81
CA GLN A 244 -13.94 -0.75 10.81
C GLN A 244 -14.26 -0.21 12.22
N SER A 245 -14.22 -1.06 13.22
CA SER A 245 -14.40 -0.66 14.62
C SER A 245 -13.64 -1.63 15.53
N VAL A 246 -12.49 -1.19 16.00
CA VAL A 246 -11.64 -1.97 16.92
C VAL A 246 -11.38 -1.13 18.15
N PRO A 247 -11.50 -1.71 19.38
CA PRO A 247 -11.11 -1.00 20.59
C PRO A 247 -9.67 -0.53 20.51
N PHE A 248 -9.43 0.76 20.74
CA PHE A 248 -8.08 1.34 20.66
C PHE A 248 -7.15 0.86 21.77
N SER A 249 -7.71 0.49 22.91
CA SER A 249 -6.97 -0.04 24.06
C SER A 249 -6.48 -1.50 23.90
N GLY A 250 -6.73 -2.12 22.76
CA GLY A 250 -6.42 -3.52 22.49
C GLY A 250 -5.27 -3.75 21.52
N VAL A 251 -5.09 -5.01 21.12
CA VAL A 251 -4.16 -5.37 20.05
C VAL A 251 -4.83 -5.06 18.72
N LEU A 252 -4.26 -4.13 17.97
CA LEU A 252 -4.72 -3.77 16.63
C LEU A 252 -4.24 -4.82 15.62
N PRO A 253 -5.15 -5.43 14.84
CA PRO A 253 -4.76 -6.42 13.84
C PRO A 253 -4.10 -5.77 12.62
N GLY A 254 -3.10 -6.47 12.05
CA GLY A 254 -2.41 -6.03 10.84
C GLY A 254 -1.27 -5.06 11.11
N GLY A 255 -0.84 -4.40 10.03
CA GLY A 255 0.29 -3.48 10.04
C GLY A 255 0.48 -2.76 8.72
N VAL A 256 1.51 -1.96 8.68
CA VAL A 256 1.97 -1.17 7.54
C VAL A 256 3.46 -1.42 7.30
N ASN A 257 3.91 -1.25 6.07
CA ASN A 257 5.34 -1.18 5.79
C ASN A 257 5.81 0.26 5.96
N VAL A 258 6.98 0.43 6.54
CA VAL A 258 7.58 1.73 6.87
C VAL A 258 9.00 1.76 6.33
N SER A 259 9.36 2.78 5.55
CA SER A 259 10.74 3.10 5.25
C SER A 259 11.25 4.15 6.24
N LEU A 260 12.48 4.00 6.70
CA LEU A 260 13.09 4.85 7.70
C LEU A 260 14.14 5.78 7.09
N CYS A 261 14.52 6.81 7.82
CA CYS A 261 15.43 7.84 7.37
C CYS A 261 16.89 7.37 7.19
N ASP A 262 17.24 6.15 7.54
CA ASP A 262 18.50 5.49 7.16
C ASP A 262 18.38 4.63 5.89
N GLY A 263 17.16 4.57 5.33
CA GLY A 263 16.84 3.87 4.09
C GLY A 263 16.47 2.40 4.26
N HIS A 264 16.43 1.81 5.46
CA HIS A 264 15.85 0.47 5.59
C HIS A 264 14.33 0.49 5.60
N VAL A 265 13.72 -0.65 5.30
CA VAL A 265 12.26 -0.83 5.27
C VAL A 265 11.91 -2.01 6.15
N GLU A 266 10.86 -1.84 6.95
CA GLU A 266 10.38 -2.90 7.82
C GLU A 266 8.85 -2.95 7.86
N PHE A 267 8.32 -4.12 8.21
CA PHE A 267 6.91 -4.28 8.55
C PHE A 267 6.66 -3.85 9.99
N CYS A 268 5.81 -2.87 10.19
CA CYS A 268 5.40 -2.38 11.49
C CYS A 268 4.00 -2.87 11.86
N LYS A 269 3.84 -3.55 12.99
CA LYS A 269 2.53 -3.80 13.59
C LYS A 269 1.91 -2.48 14.03
N LEU A 270 0.59 -2.32 13.88
CA LEU A 270 -0.08 -1.05 14.19
C LEU A 270 0.17 -0.55 15.60
N ASN A 271 0.22 -1.44 16.59
CA ASN A 271 0.54 -1.08 17.97
C ASN A 271 1.94 -0.45 18.17
N ASN A 272 2.88 -0.71 17.26
CA ASN A 272 4.25 -0.24 17.33
C ASN A 272 4.48 1.10 16.62
N LEU A 273 3.45 1.68 15.98
CA LEU A 273 3.60 2.97 15.30
C LEU A 273 4.06 4.09 16.25
N TRP A 274 3.70 4.02 17.52
CA TRP A 274 4.11 4.99 18.53
C TRP A 274 5.54 4.81 19.03
N SER A 275 6.21 3.73 18.68
CA SER A 275 7.61 3.50 19.05
C SER A 275 8.62 4.21 18.15
N TYR A 276 8.17 4.92 17.13
CA TYR A 276 9.02 5.71 16.23
C TYR A 276 9.20 7.16 16.69
N TYR A 277 10.30 7.76 16.25
CA TYR A 277 10.56 9.20 16.35
C TYR A 277 9.91 9.91 15.16
N TRP A 278 8.65 10.33 15.28
CA TRP A 278 7.93 10.97 14.18
C TRP A 278 8.38 12.41 13.91
N HIS A 279 8.76 13.16 14.93
CA HIS A 279 9.18 14.56 14.81
C HIS A 279 10.41 14.85 15.69
N ALA A 280 11.08 16.00 15.48
CA ALA A 280 12.35 16.33 16.11
C ALA A 280 12.30 16.36 17.65
N LEU A 281 11.12 16.54 18.23
CA LEU A 281 10.89 16.58 19.68
C LEU A 281 10.20 15.31 20.20
N SER A 282 9.98 14.29 19.34
CA SER A 282 9.30 13.07 19.77
C SER A 282 10.22 12.14 20.54
N ALA A 283 9.62 11.34 21.40
CA ALA A 283 10.23 10.16 22.02
C ALA A 283 9.34 8.95 21.75
N PRO A 284 9.90 7.75 21.59
CA PRO A 284 9.13 6.52 21.45
C PRO A 284 8.24 6.30 22.66
N GLN A 285 7.03 5.83 22.39
CA GLN A 285 6.06 5.51 23.42
C GLN A 285 5.41 4.16 23.14
N ALA A 286 4.83 3.54 24.17
CA ALA A 286 3.85 2.50 23.97
C ALA A 286 2.58 3.12 23.36
N MET A 287 1.80 2.31 22.67
CA MET A 287 0.46 2.73 22.22
C MET A 287 -0.36 3.12 23.48
N PRO A 288 -1.04 4.25 23.45
CA PRO A 288 -1.81 4.75 24.58
C PRO A 288 -2.91 3.80 25.03
#